data_8addf6c35d98fa84ca7a41876736fe7f
#
_entry.id   8addf6c35d98fa84ca7a41876736fe7f
#
_cell.length_a   1.000
_cell.length_b   1.000
_cell.length_c   1.000
_cell.angle_alpha   90.00
_cell.angle_beta   90.00
_cell.angle_gamma   90.00
#
_symmetry.space_group_name_H-M   'P 1'
#
loop_
_entity.id
_entity.type
_entity.pdbx_description
1 polymer ?
#
loop_
_entity_poly.entity_id
_entity_poly.type
_entity_poly.pdbx_seq_one_letter_code
_entity_poly.pdbx_strand_id
1 'polypeptide(L)'
;MKNKYMKTASGVYINYFLLGMVNIMLVSNMSYLTEQWDTDYAGVSYIIAAIGVGKLLTYAFTGYLSDKIGRKPLIIASSLGMAIFLIGIPLSPNYHLAFVFAILAGVANSSMDAGSYPGLTELFPRAAGSASVLVKAFMSAYHDLSDHNIYFNPYDPFG
;
A
#
# COMPACT_ATOMS: atom_id res chain seq x y z
N MET A 1 1.13 -12.23 28.49
CA MET A 1 1.00 -10.91 27.83
C MET A 1 1.77 -10.81 26.50
N LYS A 2 2.93 -11.45 26.33
CA LYS A 2 3.70 -11.44 25.06
C LYS A 2 2.90 -11.83 23.81
N ASN A 3 1.97 -12.79 23.90
CA ASN A 3 1.27 -13.37 22.75
C ASN A 3 0.23 -12.41 22.09
N LYS A 4 -0.33 -11.46 22.84
CA LYS A 4 -1.34 -10.52 22.32
C LYS A 4 -0.70 -9.43 21.45
N TYR A 5 0.46 -8.93 21.88
CA TYR A 5 1.20 -7.89 21.14
C TYR A 5 1.79 -8.43 19.84
N MET A 6 2.27 -9.67 19.84
CA MET A 6 2.80 -10.34 18.65
C MET A 6 1.73 -10.50 17.55
N LYS A 7 0.50 -10.88 17.92
CA LYS A 7 -0.60 -11.00 16.95
C LYS A 7 -0.95 -9.66 16.29
N THR A 8 -0.96 -8.58 17.07
CA THR A 8 -1.22 -7.24 16.54
C THR A 8 -0.10 -6.78 15.62
N ALA A 9 1.15 -6.97 16.02
CA ALA A 9 2.30 -6.62 15.19
C ALA A 9 2.33 -7.41 13.88
N SER A 10 2.09 -8.73 13.92
CA SER A 10 2.00 -9.56 12.71
C SER A 10 0.92 -9.06 11.76
N GLY A 11 -0.24 -8.66 12.27
CA GLY A 11 -1.31 -8.07 11.46
C GLY A 11 -0.87 -6.78 10.76
N VAL A 12 -0.14 -5.91 11.46
CA VAL A 12 0.41 -4.68 10.87
C VAL A 12 1.42 -5.01 9.77
N TYR A 13 2.36 -5.92 10.01
CA TYR A 13 3.37 -6.29 9.01
C TYR A 13 2.75 -6.92 7.75
N ILE A 14 1.74 -7.78 7.89
CA ILE A 14 0.99 -8.34 6.77
C ILE A 14 0.30 -7.23 5.96
N ASN A 15 -0.31 -6.25 6.63
CA ASN A 15 -0.93 -5.11 5.94
C ASN A 15 0.10 -4.27 5.17
N TYR A 16 1.32 -4.09 5.69
CA TYR A 16 2.38 -3.38 4.96
C TYR A 16 2.94 -4.19 3.79
N PHE A 17 2.93 -5.50 3.88
CA PHE A 17 3.22 -6.36 2.72
C PHE A 17 2.18 -6.18 1.62
N LEU A 18 0.88 -6.18 1.97
CA LEU A 18 -0.20 -5.86 1.02
C LEU A 18 -0.08 -4.44 0.45
N LEU A 19 0.35 -3.48 1.26
CA LEU A 19 0.62 -2.12 0.79
C LEU A 19 1.75 -2.09 -0.25
N GLY A 20 2.80 -2.89 -0.05
CA GLY A 20 3.85 -3.10 -1.06
C GLY A 20 3.28 -3.59 -2.38
N MET A 21 2.39 -4.59 -2.34
CA MET A 21 1.69 -5.09 -3.55
C MET A 21 0.89 -4.00 -4.24
N VAL A 22 0.13 -3.18 -3.50
CA VAL A 22 -0.65 -2.05 -4.05
C VAL A 22 0.25 -1.08 -4.82
N ASN A 23 1.40 -0.71 -4.24
CA ASN A 23 2.31 0.25 -4.87
C ASN A 23 2.94 -0.27 -6.17
N ILE A 24 3.22 -1.56 -6.26
CA ILE A 24 3.89 -2.16 -7.42
C ILE A 24 2.90 -2.60 -8.50
N MET A 25 1.68 -2.97 -8.13
CA MET A 25 0.68 -3.53 -9.04
C MET A 25 0.49 -2.66 -10.31
N LEU A 26 0.38 -1.34 -10.15
CA LEU A 26 0.20 -0.44 -11.29
C LEU A 26 1.46 -0.37 -12.17
N VAL A 27 2.63 -0.31 -11.56
CA VAL A 27 3.92 -0.20 -12.26
C VAL A 27 4.21 -1.48 -13.04
N SER A 28 4.05 -2.64 -12.40
CA SER A 28 4.34 -3.95 -13.02
C SER A 28 3.35 -4.31 -14.14
N ASN A 29 2.16 -3.74 -14.14
CA ASN A 29 1.12 -4.04 -15.15
C ASN A 29 0.84 -2.86 -16.09
N MET A 30 1.77 -1.92 -16.22
CA MET A 30 1.57 -0.68 -16.99
C MET A 30 1.11 -0.95 -18.42
N SER A 31 1.74 -1.87 -19.14
CA SER A 31 1.38 -2.20 -20.52
C SER A 31 -0.05 -2.75 -20.65
N TYR A 32 -0.45 -3.61 -19.72
CA TYR A 32 -1.81 -4.15 -19.70
C TYR A 32 -2.85 -3.07 -19.37
N LEU A 33 -2.52 -2.17 -18.44
CA LEU A 33 -3.42 -1.10 -18.01
C LEU A 33 -3.59 -0.01 -19.07
N THR A 34 -2.58 0.24 -19.92
CA THR A 34 -2.72 1.15 -21.07
C THR A 34 -3.75 0.63 -22.06
N GLU A 35 -3.73 -0.67 -22.36
CA GLU A 35 -4.73 -1.31 -23.23
C GLU A 35 -6.11 -1.34 -22.59
N GLN A 36 -6.20 -1.71 -21.31
CA GLN A 36 -7.47 -1.81 -20.58
C GLN A 36 -8.23 -0.48 -20.51
N TRP A 37 -7.51 0.64 -20.36
CA TRP A 37 -8.12 1.95 -20.16
C TRP A 37 -8.07 2.85 -21.40
N ASP A 38 -7.61 2.32 -22.54
CA ASP A 38 -7.42 3.05 -23.79
C ASP A 38 -6.65 4.37 -23.57
N THR A 39 -5.48 4.26 -22.93
CA THR A 39 -4.61 5.37 -22.53
C THR A 39 -3.16 5.07 -22.84
N ASP A 40 -2.29 6.05 -22.64
CA ASP A 40 -0.84 5.89 -22.78
C ASP A 40 -0.16 5.67 -21.41
N TYR A 41 1.16 5.47 -21.43
CA TYR A 41 1.96 5.35 -20.19
C TYR A 41 1.88 6.58 -19.30
N ALA A 42 1.69 7.77 -19.87
CA ALA A 42 1.51 8.99 -19.09
C ALA A 42 0.19 8.94 -18.32
N GLY A 43 -0.90 8.45 -18.93
CA GLY A 43 -2.19 8.24 -18.27
C GLY A 43 -2.10 7.31 -17.07
N VAL A 44 -1.44 6.16 -17.22
CA VAL A 44 -1.20 5.24 -16.08
C VAL A 44 -0.34 5.90 -15.00
N SER A 45 0.67 6.68 -15.38
CA SER A 45 1.51 7.43 -14.43
C SER A 45 0.71 8.47 -13.63
N TYR A 46 -0.29 9.12 -14.23
CA TYR A 46 -1.20 10.01 -13.51
C TYR A 46 -2.05 9.26 -12.46
N ILE A 47 -2.46 8.03 -12.75
CA ILE A 47 -3.16 7.20 -11.75
C ILE A 47 -2.23 6.84 -10.60
N ILE A 48 -0.96 6.51 -10.87
CA ILE A 48 0.04 6.27 -9.83
C ILE A 48 0.25 7.55 -9.00
N ALA A 49 0.36 8.71 -9.63
CA ALA A 49 0.47 10.00 -8.96
C ALA A 49 -0.78 10.33 -8.10
N ALA A 50 -1.97 9.91 -8.52
CA ALA A 50 -3.21 10.10 -7.76
C ALA A 50 -3.19 9.42 -6.39
N ILE A 51 -2.50 8.27 -6.25
CA ILE A 51 -2.25 7.64 -4.94
C ILE A 51 -1.47 8.60 -4.03
N GLY A 52 -0.41 9.23 -4.56
CA GLY A 52 0.38 10.23 -3.83
C GLY A 52 -0.44 11.44 -3.42
N VAL A 53 -1.27 11.97 -4.32
CA VAL A 53 -2.18 13.09 -4.04
C VAL A 53 -3.17 12.72 -2.93
N GLY A 54 -3.85 11.58 -3.04
CA GLY A 54 -4.77 11.09 -2.01
C GLY A 54 -4.09 10.94 -0.65
N LYS A 55 -2.87 10.44 -0.63
CA LYS A 55 -2.05 10.32 0.58
C LYS A 55 -1.72 11.68 1.19
N LEU A 56 -1.26 12.65 0.40
CA LEU A 56 -0.90 13.99 0.86
C LEU A 56 -2.09 14.75 1.44
N LEU A 57 -3.22 14.73 0.72
CA LEU A 57 -4.44 15.44 1.15
C LEU A 57 -4.97 14.93 2.49
N THR A 58 -4.81 13.65 2.76
CA THR A 58 -5.36 13.04 3.97
C THR A 58 -4.38 12.96 5.13
N TYR A 59 -3.08 13.11 4.92
CA TYR A 59 -2.08 13.07 5.99
C TYR A 59 -2.35 14.04 7.14
N ALA A 60 -2.80 15.26 6.82
CA ALA A 60 -3.12 16.28 7.81
C ALA A 60 -4.30 15.88 8.73
N PHE A 61 -5.23 15.09 8.20
CA PHE A 61 -6.46 14.72 8.91
C PHE A 61 -6.37 13.35 9.58
N THR A 62 -5.59 12.42 9.02
CA THR A 62 -5.50 11.05 9.53
C THR A 62 -4.83 10.96 10.90
N GLY A 63 -3.89 11.85 11.21
CA GLY A 63 -3.31 11.96 12.54
C GLY A 63 -4.38 12.32 13.58
N TYR A 64 -5.13 13.40 13.35
CA TYR A 64 -6.24 13.81 14.22
C TYR A 64 -7.32 12.71 14.33
N LEU A 65 -7.64 12.05 13.23
CA LEU A 65 -8.62 10.99 13.20
C LEU A 65 -8.16 9.78 14.01
N SER A 66 -6.87 9.42 13.92
CA SER A 66 -6.24 8.36 14.71
C SER A 66 -6.37 8.57 16.20
N ASP A 67 -6.20 9.83 16.65
CA ASP A 67 -6.30 10.20 18.07
C ASP A 67 -7.77 10.19 18.55
N LYS A 68 -8.72 10.58 17.69
CA LYS A 68 -10.13 10.71 18.04
C LYS A 68 -10.90 9.38 18.04
N ILE A 69 -10.75 8.57 16.99
CA ILE A 69 -11.50 7.31 16.84
C ILE A 69 -10.69 6.08 17.25
N GLY A 70 -9.39 6.25 17.49
CA GLY A 70 -8.47 5.20 17.86
C GLY A 70 -7.82 4.53 16.63
N ARG A 71 -6.70 3.88 16.88
CA ARG A 71 -5.83 3.31 15.83
C ARG A 71 -6.41 2.07 15.17
N LYS A 72 -7.05 1.20 15.95
CA LYS A 72 -7.58 -0.08 15.45
C LYS A 72 -8.65 0.08 14.37
N PRO A 73 -9.70 0.92 14.54
CA PRO A 73 -10.69 1.17 13.49
C PRO A 73 -10.06 1.75 12.23
N LEU A 74 -9.07 2.62 12.39
CA LEU A 74 -8.38 3.27 11.29
C LEU A 74 -7.57 2.28 10.44
N ILE A 75 -6.85 1.35 11.10
CA ILE A 75 -6.11 0.27 10.42
C ILE A 75 -7.08 -0.66 9.67
N ILE A 76 -8.23 -1.02 10.28
CA ILE A 76 -9.23 -1.86 9.63
C ILE A 76 -9.81 -1.15 8.40
N ALA A 77 -10.20 0.12 8.52
CA ALA A 77 -10.74 0.90 7.41
C ALA A 77 -9.72 1.05 6.26
N SER A 78 -8.44 1.26 6.59
CA SER A 78 -7.38 1.33 5.58
C SER A 78 -7.14 -0.01 4.89
N SER A 79 -7.18 -1.12 5.61
CA SER A 79 -7.07 -2.47 5.02
C SER A 79 -8.21 -2.76 4.05
N LEU A 80 -9.44 -2.37 4.39
CA LEU A 80 -10.60 -2.47 3.50
C LEU A 80 -10.44 -1.58 2.26
N GLY A 81 -9.98 -0.34 2.42
CA GLY A 81 -9.72 0.56 1.31
C GLY A 81 -8.68 0.00 0.33
N MET A 82 -7.62 -0.63 0.83
CA MET A 82 -6.63 -1.31 0.00
C MET A 82 -7.20 -2.55 -0.72
N ALA A 83 -8.03 -3.34 -0.05
CA ALA A 83 -8.70 -4.47 -0.68
C ALA A 83 -9.64 -4.01 -1.81
N ILE A 84 -10.39 -2.93 -1.59
CA ILE A 84 -11.23 -2.31 -2.63
C ILE A 84 -10.39 -1.86 -3.82
N PHE A 85 -9.23 -1.25 -3.59
CA PHE A 85 -8.32 -0.86 -4.66
C PHE A 85 -7.82 -2.07 -5.45
N LEU A 86 -7.30 -3.12 -4.77
CA LEU A 86 -6.76 -4.31 -5.41
C LEU A 86 -7.79 -5.04 -6.28
N ILE A 87 -9.05 -5.04 -5.87
CA ILE A 87 -10.15 -5.61 -6.65
C ILE A 87 -10.64 -4.62 -7.71
N GLY A 88 -10.72 -3.34 -7.36
CA GLY A 88 -11.31 -2.30 -8.19
C GLY A 88 -10.47 -1.96 -9.42
N ILE A 89 -9.16 -1.95 -9.33
CA ILE A 89 -8.27 -1.65 -10.46
C ILE A 89 -8.43 -2.63 -11.63
N PRO A 90 -8.33 -3.96 -11.44
CA PRO A 90 -8.53 -4.90 -12.53
C PRO A 90 -9.95 -4.89 -13.12
N LEU A 91 -10.94 -4.53 -12.29
CA LEU A 91 -12.34 -4.47 -12.71
C LEU A 91 -12.75 -3.10 -13.25
N SER A 92 -11.89 -2.09 -13.22
CA SER A 92 -12.22 -0.76 -13.69
C SER A 92 -12.30 -0.72 -15.22
N PRO A 93 -13.48 -0.41 -15.80
CA PRO A 93 -13.67 -0.41 -17.24
C PRO A 93 -13.08 0.84 -17.91
N ASN A 94 -12.71 1.85 -17.16
CA ASN A 94 -12.21 3.12 -17.68
C ASN A 94 -11.24 3.81 -16.72
N TYR A 95 -10.45 4.72 -17.29
CA TYR A 95 -9.47 5.56 -16.61
C TYR A 95 -10.03 6.35 -15.41
N HIS A 96 -11.24 6.92 -15.53
CA HIS A 96 -11.82 7.79 -14.49
C HIS A 96 -12.14 7.00 -13.21
N LEU A 97 -12.65 5.79 -13.34
CA LEU A 97 -12.93 4.91 -12.20
C LEU A 97 -11.64 4.44 -11.53
N ALA A 98 -10.63 4.10 -12.34
CA ALA A 98 -9.30 3.76 -11.85
C ALA A 98 -8.67 4.91 -11.04
N PHE A 99 -8.84 6.15 -11.49
CA PHE A 99 -8.36 7.35 -10.79
C PHE A 99 -9.02 7.52 -9.41
N VAL A 100 -10.32 7.27 -9.30
CA VAL A 100 -11.04 7.31 -8.01
C VAL A 100 -10.52 6.23 -7.06
N PHE A 101 -10.32 5.00 -7.54
CA PHE A 101 -9.72 3.94 -6.73
C PHE A 101 -8.30 4.26 -6.30
N ALA A 102 -7.50 4.92 -7.14
CA ALA A 102 -6.14 5.34 -6.80
C ALA A 102 -6.12 6.39 -5.68
N ILE A 103 -7.02 7.39 -5.73
CA ILE A 103 -7.17 8.36 -4.62
C ILE A 103 -7.57 7.63 -3.34
N LEU A 104 -8.54 6.71 -3.40
CA LEU A 104 -8.97 5.91 -2.25
C LEU A 104 -7.81 5.11 -1.66
N ALA A 105 -6.96 4.51 -2.49
CA ALA A 105 -5.75 3.82 -2.04
C ALA A 105 -4.77 4.76 -1.33
N GLY A 106 -4.63 5.99 -1.82
CA GLY A 106 -3.82 7.03 -1.16
C GLY A 106 -4.36 7.38 0.23
N VAL A 107 -5.67 7.57 0.36
CA VAL A 107 -6.36 7.79 1.65
C VAL A 107 -6.14 6.61 2.59
N ALA A 108 -6.33 5.38 2.10
CA ALA A 108 -6.11 4.17 2.88
C ALA A 108 -4.65 4.04 3.34
N ASN A 109 -3.68 4.36 2.47
CA ASN A 109 -2.26 4.34 2.77
C ASN A 109 -1.90 5.31 3.90
N SER A 110 -2.34 6.58 3.84
CA SER A 110 -2.09 7.56 4.92
C SER A 110 -2.76 7.16 6.23
N SER A 111 -3.95 6.58 6.17
CA SER A 111 -4.68 6.08 7.34
C SER A 111 -3.97 4.89 7.99
N MET A 112 -3.38 4.00 7.18
CA MET A 112 -2.54 2.90 7.66
C MET A 112 -1.31 3.43 8.41
N ASP A 113 -0.60 4.39 7.83
CA ASP A 113 0.59 4.99 8.43
C ASP A 113 0.25 5.66 9.77
N ALA A 114 -0.81 6.46 9.82
CA ALA A 114 -1.25 7.17 11.03
C ALA A 114 -1.69 6.23 12.16
N GLY A 115 -2.23 5.05 11.84
CA GLY A 115 -2.61 4.06 12.85
C GLY A 115 -1.46 3.16 13.30
N SER A 116 -0.59 2.78 12.35
CA SER A 116 0.39 1.70 12.56
C SER A 116 1.68 2.19 13.21
N TYR A 117 2.28 3.30 12.76
CA TYR A 117 3.55 3.78 13.34
C TYR A 117 3.44 4.10 14.83
N PRO A 118 2.48 4.93 15.29
CA PRO A 118 2.31 5.15 16.72
C PRO A 118 1.93 3.86 17.45
N GLY A 119 1.11 3.00 16.83
CA GLY A 119 0.73 1.71 17.41
C GLY A 119 1.92 0.80 17.69
N LEU A 120 2.86 0.69 16.75
CA LEU A 120 4.08 -0.11 16.92
C LEU A 120 5.02 0.47 17.98
N THR A 121 5.16 1.80 18.05
CA THR A 121 6.00 2.44 19.07
C THR A 121 5.46 2.23 20.49
N GLU A 122 4.15 2.18 20.66
CA GLU A 122 3.53 1.84 21.94
C GLU A 122 3.63 0.36 22.30
N LEU A 123 3.53 -0.51 21.31
CA LEU A 123 3.68 -1.97 21.52
C LEU A 123 5.13 -2.36 21.87
N PHE A 124 6.10 -1.66 21.30
CA PHE A 124 7.52 -1.94 21.46
C PHE A 124 8.35 -0.70 21.83
N PRO A 125 8.15 -0.09 23.04
CA PRO A 125 8.82 1.16 23.38
C PRO A 125 10.35 1.08 23.36
N ARG A 126 10.91 -0.10 23.69
CA ARG A 126 12.36 -0.35 23.71
C ARG A 126 12.96 -0.70 22.34
N ALA A 127 12.13 -1.01 21.36
CA ALA A 127 12.52 -1.44 20.02
C ALA A 127 11.71 -0.71 18.92
N ALA A 128 11.23 0.50 19.20
CA ALA A 128 10.39 1.28 18.31
C ALA A 128 11.04 1.51 16.94
N GLY A 129 12.34 1.83 16.91
CA GLY A 129 13.09 2.01 15.68
C GLY A 129 13.16 0.73 14.85
N SER A 130 13.52 -0.40 15.47
CA SER A 130 13.58 -1.70 14.78
C SER A 130 12.21 -2.14 14.28
N ALA A 131 11.14 -1.93 15.04
CA ALA A 131 9.79 -2.24 14.62
C ALA A 131 9.35 -1.42 13.39
N SER A 132 9.72 -0.15 13.33
CA SER A 132 9.44 0.74 12.18
C SER A 132 10.28 0.38 10.96
N VAL A 133 11.53 -0.04 11.13
CA VAL A 133 12.38 -0.53 10.03
C VAL A 133 11.81 -1.82 9.45
N LEU A 134 11.35 -2.75 10.28
CA LEU A 134 10.70 -3.97 9.82
C LEU A 134 9.46 -3.69 8.95
N VAL A 135 8.67 -2.66 9.26
CA VAL A 135 7.56 -2.22 8.41
C VAL A 135 8.04 -1.92 6.99
N LYS A 136 9.12 -1.16 6.85
CA LYS A 136 9.69 -0.84 5.54
C LYS A 136 10.25 -2.08 4.83
N ALA A 137 10.90 -2.98 5.58
CA ALA A 137 11.40 -4.24 5.04
C ALA A 137 10.28 -5.12 4.50
N PHE A 138 9.15 -5.24 5.20
CA PHE A 138 7.98 -5.98 4.68
C PHE A 138 7.33 -5.32 3.47
N MET A 139 7.31 -3.99 3.42
CA MET A 139 6.82 -3.25 2.26
C MET A 139 7.73 -3.45 1.03
N SER A 140 9.06 -3.48 1.20
CA SER A 140 10.02 -3.66 0.10
C SER A 140 10.22 -5.12 -0.30
N ALA A 141 9.91 -6.07 0.57
CA ALA A 141 10.09 -7.50 0.28
C ALA A 141 9.33 -7.94 -0.97
N TYR A 142 8.15 -7.37 -1.22
CA TYR A 142 7.39 -7.65 -2.45
C TYR A 142 8.07 -7.05 -3.68
N HIS A 143 8.74 -5.90 -3.54
CA HIS A 143 9.49 -5.27 -4.63
C HIS A 143 10.62 -6.18 -5.11
N ASP A 144 11.44 -6.69 -4.20
CA ASP A 144 12.54 -7.61 -4.53
C ASP A 144 12.02 -8.91 -5.19
N LEU A 145 10.90 -9.47 -4.69
CA LEU A 145 10.28 -10.66 -5.26
C LEU A 145 9.74 -10.41 -6.68
N SER A 146 9.21 -9.22 -6.95
CA SER A 146 8.70 -8.83 -8.26
C SER A 146 9.84 -8.63 -9.27
N ASP A 147 10.90 -7.94 -8.87
CA ASP A 147 12.06 -7.69 -9.72
C ASP A 147 12.78 -8.98 -10.11
N HIS A 148 12.92 -9.93 -9.16
CA HIS A 148 13.55 -11.22 -9.45
C HIS A 148 12.79 -12.02 -10.52
N ASN A 149 11.45 -11.95 -10.52
CA ASN A 149 10.63 -12.60 -11.55
C ASN A 149 10.68 -11.90 -12.92
N ILE A 150 10.91 -10.59 -12.95
CA ILE A 150 11.00 -9.81 -14.19
C ILE A 150 12.33 -10.07 -14.90
N TYR A 151 13.43 -10.24 -14.15
CA TYR A 151 14.76 -10.51 -14.71
C TYR A 151 14.99 -11.99 -15.06
N PHE A 152 14.20 -12.93 -14.55
CA PHE A 152 14.26 -14.31 -14.94
C PHE A 152 13.46 -14.54 -16.23
N ASN A 153 14.00 -14.11 -17.36
CA ASN A 153 13.51 -14.46 -18.67
C ASN A 153 14.21 -15.76 -19.11
N PRO A 154 13.52 -16.92 -19.15
CA PRO A 154 14.14 -18.19 -19.54
C PRO A 154 14.56 -18.22 -21.03
N TYR A 155 14.28 -17.18 -21.80
CA TYR A 155 14.61 -17.04 -23.22
C TYR A 155 15.66 -15.94 -23.47
N ASP A 156 16.30 -15.40 -22.43
CA ASP A 156 17.42 -14.47 -22.61
C ASP A 156 18.72 -15.27 -22.79
N PRO A 157 19.30 -15.31 -24.02
CA PRO A 157 20.52 -16.06 -24.31
C PRO A 157 21.79 -15.41 -23.72
N PHE A 158 21.67 -14.24 -23.04
CA PHE A 158 22.77 -13.46 -22.49
C PHE A 158 22.70 -13.23 -20.97
N GLY A 159 21.77 -13.92 -20.24
CA GLY A 159 21.64 -13.88 -18.78
C GLY A 159 22.67 -14.73 -18.04
#